data_0f620bf8acf38e69f0cc68c669bfbb7c
#
_entry.id   0f620bf8acf38e69f0cc68c669bfbb7c
#
_cell.length_a   1.000
_cell.length_b   1.000
_cell.length_c   1.000
_cell.angle_alpha   90.00
_cell.angle_beta   90.00
_cell.angle_gamma   90.00
#
_symmetry.space_group_name_H-M   'P 1'
#
loop_
_entity.id
_entity.type
_entity.pdbx_description
1 polymer ?
#
loop_
_entity_poly.entity_id
_entity_poly.type
_entity_poly.pdbx_seq_one_letter_code
_entity_poly.pdbx_strand_id
1 'polypeptide(L)'
;LSEVAPDFYDFFFSAQAQTIEEEQGYVSIDTAAPEYEASGLSGNISVVGSTSVEPLMAAFAEAYQALNPDIQIDITAPGSGAGITAAIDGSADIGMSSRELDDEETSQVTEVAAIAVDGIAVIVNNNNSIDGLTLDQVKGIYLGDTISWSEVE
;
A
#
# COMPACT_ATOMS: atom_id res chain seq x y z
N LEU A 1 11.75 7.06 17.59
CA LEU A 1 10.43 6.84 17.01
C LEU A 1 9.39 7.71 17.72
N SER A 2 8.42 8.24 16.98
CA SER A 2 7.33 9.06 17.50
C SER A 2 6.41 8.23 18.41
N GLU A 3 5.92 8.83 19.51
CA GLU A 3 4.92 8.17 20.38
C GLU A 3 3.54 8.10 19.71
N VAL A 4 3.32 8.86 18.63
CA VAL A 4 2.04 8.93 17.89
C VAL A 4 2.02 8.05 16.63
N ALA A 5 3.15 7.51 16.20
CA ALA A 5 3.22 6.63 15.03
C ALA A 5 2.42 5.31 15.19
N PRO A 6 2.39 4.65 16.35
CA PRO A 6 1.54 3.47 16.55
C PRO A 6 0.05 3.75 16.35
N ASP A 7 -0.44 4.89 16.80
CA ASP A 7 -1.85 5.27 16.64
C ASP A 7 -2.21 5.52 15.15
N PHE A 8 -1.30 6.14 14.39
CA PHE A 8 -1.47 6.28 12.94
C PHE A 8 -1.38 4.91 12.22
N TYR A 9 -0.53 4.02 12.69
CA TYR A 9 -0.46 2.66 12.17
C TYR A 9 -1.76 1.88 12.40
N ASP A 10 -2.36 2.00 13.58
CA ASP A 10 -3.66 1.38 13.89
C ASP A 10 -4.79 1.95 13.02
N PHE A 11 -4.71 3.22 12.62
CA PHE A 11 -5.66 3.83 11.70
C PHE A 11 -5.74 3.10 10.36
N PHE A 12 -4.65 2.51 9.83
CA PHE A 12 -4.65 1.78 8.55
C PHE A 12 -5.63 0.59 8.54
N PHE A 13 -5.95 0.04 9.70
CA PHE A 13 -6.85 -1.09 9.86
C PHE A 13 -8.25 -0.67 10.30
N SER A 14 -8.61 0.59 10.14
CA SER A 14 -9.93 1.13 10.47
C SER A 14 -10.90 1.08 9.28
N ALA A 15 -12.19 1.17 9.57
CA ALA A 15 -13.23 1.26 8.54
C ALA A 15 -13.04 2.47 7.61
N GLN A 16 -12.55 3.59 8.14
CA GLN A 16 -12.23 4.78 7.36
C GLN A 16 -11.09 4.52 6.36
N ALA A 17 -10.02 3.85 6.78
CA ALA A 17 -8.91 3.50 5.92
C ALA A 17 -9.35 2.51 4.82
N GLN A 18 -10.13 1.49 5.14
CA GLN A 18 -10.65 0.53 4.17
C GLN A 18 -11.52 1.22 3.10
N THR A 19 -12.30 2.23 3.49
CA THR A 19 -13.09 3.04 2.53
C THR A 19 -12.16 3.84 1.60
N ILE A 20 -11.10 4.44 2.13
CA ILE A 20 -10.11 5.17 1.34
C ILE A 20 -9.39 4.25 0.35
N GLU A 21 -9.04 3.02 0.76
CA GLU A 21 -8.41 2.03 -0.13
C GLU A 21 -9.30 1.76 -1.35
N GLU A 22 -10.59 1.50 -1.14
CA GLU A 22 -11.55 1.27 -2.22
C GLU A 22 -11.72 2.50 -3.12
N GLU A 23 -11.80 3.70 -2.57
CA GLU A 23 -11.88 4.96 -3.31
C GLU A 23 -10.63 5.23 -4.16
N GLN A 24 -9.46 4.80 -3.70
CA GLN A 24 -8.19 4.90 -4.42
C GLN A 24 -7.97 3.74 -5.43
N GLY A 25 -8.93 2.78 -5.51
CA GLY A 25 -8.89 1.67 -6.46
C GLY A 25 -8.11 0.44 -6.00
N TYR A 26 -7.76 0.38 -4.72
CA TYR A 26 -7.17 -0.80 -4.10
C TYR A 26 -8.26 -1.78 -3.61
N VAL A 27 -7.85 -2.98 -3.28
CA VAL A 27 -8.71 -3.96 -2.63
C VAL A 27 -8.49 -3.88 -1.13
N SER A 28 -9.54 -3.54 -0.39
CA SER A 28 -9.52 -3.51 1.07
C SER A 28 -9.24 -4.90 1.66
N ILE A 29 -8.53 -4.95 2.77
CA ILE A 29 -8.11 -6.20 3.40
C ILE A 29 -9.07 -6.68 4.49
N ASP A 30 -9.91 -5.81 5.03
CA ASP A 30 -10.88 -6.13 6.07
C ASP A 30 -12.18 -5.31 5.93
N THR A 31 -13.24 -5.95 5.45
CA THR A 31 -14.57 -5.34 5.30
C THR A 31 -15.35 -5.20 6.62
N ALA A 32 -14.82 -5.72 7.72
CA ALA A 32 -15.39 -5.65 9.06
C ALA A 32 -14.54 -4.85 10.05
N ALA A 33 -13.62 -4.05 9.52
CA ALA A 33 -12.72 -3.22 10.31
C ALA A 33 -13.48 -2.29 11.27
N PRO A 34 -12.97 -2.06 12.50
CA PRO A 34 -13.59 -1.15 13.45
C PRO A 34 -13.48 0.32 12.99
N GLU A 35 -14.40 1.15 13.45
CA GLU A 35 -14.23 2.60 13.28
C GLU A 35 -13.06 3.10 14.15
N TYR A 36 -12.24 3.99 13.59
CA TYR A 36 -11.20 4.70 14.32
C TYR A 36 -11.81 5.90 15.06
N GLU A 37 -11.47 6.06 16.32
CA GLU A 37 -11.83 7.22 17.13
C GLU A 37 -10.58 8.09 17.36
N ALA A 38 -10.75 9.43 17.24
CA ALA A 38 -9.66 10.38 17.44
C ALA A 38 -8.96 10.21 18.80
N SER A 39 -7.66 10.07 18.78
CA SER A 39 -6.85 9.82 19.99
C SER A 39 -6.58 11.08 20.83
N GLY A 40 -6.69 12.26 20.22
CA GLY A 40 -6.33 13.54 20.87
C GLY A 40 -4.82 13.69 21.14
N LEU A 41 -4.00 12.88 20.49
CA LEU A 41 -2.54 12.96 20.54
C LEU A 41 -2.03 14.17 19.74
N SER A 42 -0.79 14.54 19.97
CA SER A 42 -0.09 15.60 19.24
C SER A 42 1.34 15.20 18.96
N GLY A 43 1.89 15.60 17.83
CA GLY A 43 3.27 15.28 17.46
C GLY A 43 3.51 15.23 15.97
N ASN A 44 4.69 14.70 15.59
CA ASN A 44 5.07 14.53 14.21
C ASN A 44 5.34 13.06 13.92
N ILE A 45 4.97 12.63 12.71
CA ILE A 45 5.21 11.29 12.18
C ILE A 45 5.99 11.42 10.87
N SER A 46 7.07 10.67 10.73
CA SER A 46 7.85 10.59 9.50
C SER A 46 7.55 9.29 8.77
N VAL A 47 7.18 9.39 7.49
CA VAL A 47 6.86 8.25 6.63
C VAL A 47 7.75 8.29 5.39
N VAL A 48 8.47 7.21 5.13
CA VAL A 48 9.42 7.15 4.00
C VAL A 48 9.19 5.87 3.20
N GLY A 49 9.22 5.94 1.86
CA GLY A 49 9.25 4.69 1.10
C GLY A 49 8.71 4.70 -0.32
N SER A 50 7.84 3.75 -0.62
CA SER A 50 7.38 3.43 -1.97
C SER A 50 6.61 4.57 -2.63
N THR A 51 7.01 4.93 -3.85
CA THR A 51 6.27 5.88 -4.71
C THR A 51 4.90 5.35 -5.14
N SER A 52 4.72 4.03 -5.20
CA SER A 52 3.43 3.43 -5.55
C SER A 52 2.45 3.45 -4.38
N VAL A 53 2.95 3.44 -3.15
CA VAL A 53 2.13 3.49 -1.92
C VAL A 53 1.84 4.94 -1.50
N GLU A 54 2.67 5.90 -1.94
CA GLU A 54 2.56 7.31 -1.55
C GLU A 54 1.14 7.89 -1.71
N PRO A 55 0.41 7.70 -2.85
CA PRO A 55 -0.91 8.29 -2.99
C PRO A 55 -1.92 7.79 -1.95
N LEU A 56 -1.88 6.50 -1.63
CA LEU A 56 -2.73 5.92 -0.59
C LEU A 56 -2.34 6.45 0.79
N MET A 57 -1.04 6.49 1.09
CA MET A 57 -0.54 7.00 2.36
C MET A 57 -0.87 8.49 2.56
N ALA A 58 -0.84 9.29 1.49
CA ALA A 58 -1.24 10.70 1.54
C ALA A 58 -2.74 10.85 1.87
N ALA A 59 -3.60 10.00 1.28
CA ALA A 59 -5.02 9.99 1.59
C ALA A 59 -5.29 9.55 3.04
N PHE A 60 -4.57 8.56 3.55
CA PHE A 60 -4.62 8.15 4.95
C PHE A 60 -4.19 9.29 5.88
N ALA A 61 -3.08 9.96 5.57
CA ALA A 61 -2.57 11.08 6.36
C ALA A 61 -3.57 12.25 6.42
N GLU A 62 -4.19 12.59 5.28
CA GLU A 62 -5.22 13.64 5.23
C GLU A 62 -6.43 13.29 6.11
N ALA A 63 -6.96 12.08 6.00
CA ALA A 63 -8.11 11.64 6.78
C ALA A 63 -7.79 11.56 8.28
N TYR A 64 -6.63 11.01 8.62
CA TYR A 64 -6.18 10.89 10.01
C TYR A 64 -5.94 12.26 10.66
N GLN A 65 -5.28 13.19 9.96
CA GLN A 65 -5.04 14.56 10.46
C GLN A 65 -6.34 15.38 10.59
N ALA A 66 -7.36 15.10 9.77
CA ALA A 66 -8.68 15.71 9.94
C ALA A 66 -9.34 15.32 11.27
N LEU A 67 -9.05 14.12 11.79
CA LEU A 67 -9.50 13.64 13.09
C LEU A 67 -8.56 14.05 14.24
N ASN A 68 -7.28 14.24 13.95
CA ASN A 68 -6.21 14.54 14.90
C ASN A 68 -5.43 15.79 14.46
N PRO A 69 -6.00 17.01 14.57
CA PRO A 69 -5.44 18.23 13.98
C PRO A 69 -4.12 18.70 14.59
N ASP A 70 -3.73 18.16 15.74
CA ASP A 70 -2.46 18.46 16.43
C ASP A 70 -1.32 17.51 16.01
N ILE A 71 -1.55 16.61 15.05
CA ILE A 71 -0.54 15.71 14.48
C ILE A 71 -0.14 16.19 13.08
N GLN A 72 1.17 16.19 12.82
CA GLN A 72 1.72 16.46 11.50
C GLN A 72 2.39 15.19 10.95
N ILE A 73 2.11 14.87 9.67
CA ILE A 73 2.67 13.71 8.99
C ILE A 73 3.49 14.20 7.79
N ASP A 74 4.78 13.87 7.79
CA ASP A 74 5.71 14.17 6.69
C ASP A 74 5.97 12.92 5.88
N ILE A 75 5.58 12.92 4.59
CA ILE A 75 5.73 11.77 3.69
C ILE A 75 6.82 12.07 2.66
N THR A 76 7.73 11.13 2.48
CA THR A 76 8.78 11.18 1.45
C THR A 76 8.86 9.84 0.72
N ALA A 77 8.81 9.85 -0.60
CA ALA A 77 8.69 8.63 -1.41
C ALA A 77 9.89 8.38 -2.36
N PRO A 78 11.09 8.11 -1.84
CA PRO A 78 12.28 7.81 -2.67
C PRO A 78 12.29 6.36 -3.20
N GLY A 79 11.37 5.50 -2.78
CA GLY A 79 11.25 4.09 -3.17
C GLY A 79 11.26 3.11 -1.99
N SER A 80 10.74 1.88 -2.22
CA SER A 80 10.57 0.85 -1.17
C SER A 80 11.86 0.53 -0.41
N GLY A 81 12.99 0.39 -1.10
CA GLY A 81 14.27 0.08 -0.44
C GLY A 81 14.71 1.16 0.54
N ALA A 82 14.52 2.44 0.20
CA ALA A 82 14.82 3.55 1.11
C ALA A 82 13.87 3.57 2.32
N GLY A 83 12.58 3.25 2.11
CA GLY A 83 11.61 3.13 3.19
C GLY A 83 11.96 2.03 4.18
N ILE A 84 12.30 0.85 3.69
CA ILE A 84 12.72 -0.28 4.52
C ILE A 84 13.98 0.09 5.32
N THR A 85 14.99 0.67 4.66
CA THR A 85 16.21 1.10 5.35
C THR A 85 15.91 2.14 6.43
N ALA A 86 15.07 3.13 6.15
CA ALA A 86 14.71 4.18 7.11
C ALA A 86 13.93 3.64 8.32
N ALA A 87 13.08 2.63 8.13
CA ALA A 87 12.40 1.95 9.23
C ALA A 87 13.37 1.13 10.09
N ILE A 88 14.33 0.42 9.46
CA ILE A 88 15.34 -0.39 10.16
C ILE A 88 16.29 0.50 10.99
N ASP A 89 16.80 1.58 10.43
CA ASP A 89 17.74 2.46 11.12
C ASP A 89 17.08 3.50 12.04
N GLY A 90 15.74 3.58 12.02
CA GLY A 90 14.95 4.47 12.88
C GLY A 90 14.98 5.93 12.43
N SER A 91 15.38 6.23 11.20
CA SER A 91 15.30 7.58 10.63
C SER A 91 13.89 7.95 10.13
N ALA A 92 13.00 6.98 9.99
CA ALA A 92 11.58 7.17 9.83
C ALA A 92 10.79 6.35 10.85
N ASP A 93 9.61 6.84 11.21
CA ASP A 93 8.68 6.13 12.10
C ASP A 93 7.98 4.98 11.38
N ILE A 94 7.64 5.20 10.08
CA ILE A 94 6.96 4.23 9.24
C ILE A 94 7.66 4.11 7.89
N GLY A 95 7.94 2.88 7.46
CA GLY A 95 8.45 2.56 6.14
C GLY A 95 7.33 2.06 5.21
N MET A 96 7.25 2.60 3.98
CA MET A 96 6.33 2.12 2.95
C MET A 96 7.03 1.19 1.97
N SER A 97 6.45 0.04 1.67
CA SER A 97 6.94 -0.88 0.65
C SER A 97 5.83 -1.39 -0.25
N SER A 98 6.08 -1.46 -1.57
CA SER A 98 5.23 -2.12 -2.56
C SER A 98 5.72 -3.53 -2.93
N ARG A 99 6.61 -4.09 -2.13
CA ARG A 99 7.07 -5.48 -2.20
C ARG A 99 7.09 -6.09 -0.80
N GLU A 100 7.06 -7.39 -0.73
CA GLU A 100 7.33 -8.09 0.52
C GLU A 100 8.76 -7.81 1.00
N LEU A 101 8.93 -7.76 2.31
CA LEU A 101 10.24 -7.72 2.95
C LEU A 101 10.84 -9.13 2.93
N ASP A 102 12.15 -9.24 2.78
CA ASP A 102 12.83 -10.51 3.00
C ASP A 102 12.97 -10.85 4.50
N ASP A 103 13.43 -12.07 4.80
CA ASP A 103 13.53 -12.55 6.18
C ASP A 103 14.51 -11.72 7.02
N GLU A 104 15.58 -11.19 6.40
CA GLU A 104 16.57 -10.35 7.07
C GLU A 104 15.97 -8.98 7.39
N GLU A 105 15.29 -8.34 6.43
CA GLU A 105 14.61 -7.06 6.62
C GLU A 105 13.51 -7.17 7.69
N THR A 106 12.67 -8.20 7.60
CA THR A 106 11.57 -8.44 8.55
C THR A 106 12.07 -8.61 9.99
N SER A 107 13.23 -9.25 10.17
CA SER A 107 13.81 -9.48 11.50
C SER A 107 14.31 -8.20 12.18
N GLN A 108 14.47 -7.10 11.45
CA GLN A 108 15.05 -5.84 11.92
C GLN A 108 14.00 -4.75 12.18
N VAL A 109 12.75 -4.95 11.81
CA VAL A 109 11.65 -4.03 12.07
C VAL A 109 10.72 -4.57 13.15
N THR A 110 9.97 -3.69 13.80
CA THR A 110 9.08 -4.07 14.92
C THR A 110 7.84 -4.80 14.42
N GLU A 111 7.28 -4.34 13.29
CA GLU A 111 6.04 -4.87 12.73
C GLU A 111 6.01 -4.67 11.21
N VAL A 112 5.39 -5.62 10.51
CA VAL A 112 5.14 -5.56 9.07
C VAL A 112 3.70 -6.00 8.81
N ALA A 113 2.94 -5.18 8.11
CA ALA A 113 1.60 -5.55 7.69
C ALA A 113 1.29 -5.09 6.26
N ALA A 114 0.45 -5.85 5.57
CA ALA A 114 -0.16 -5.41 4.34
C ALA A 114 -1.32 -4.47 4.68
N ILE A 115 -1.35 -3.30 4.04
CA ILE A 115 -2.41 -2.31 4.24
C ILE A 115 -3.47 -2.37 3.13
N ALA A 116 -3.10 -2.80 1.92
CA ALA A 116 -4.01 -2.95 0.80
C ALA A 116 -3.43 -3.94 -0.22
N VAL A 117 -4.28 -4.43 -1.12
CA VAL A 117 -3.86 -5.27 -2.24
C VAL A 117 -4.06 -4.50 -3.54
N ASP A 118 -3.00 -4.41 -4.34
CA ASP A 118 -3.04 -3.84 -5.69
C ASP A 118 -3.24 -4.94 -6.74
N GLY A 119 -4.13 -4.70 -7.70
CA GLY A 119 -4.46 -5.62 -8.78
C GLY A 119 -3.93 -5.13 -10.13
N ILE A 120 -3.10 -5.93 -10.79
CA ILE A 120 -2.67 -5.64 -12.16
C ILE A 120 -3.65 -6.29 -13.13
N ALA A 121 -4.39 -5.46 -13.89
CA ALA A 121 -5.31 -5.93 -14.92
C ALA A 121 -4.65 -5.92 -16.29
N VAL A 122 -4.76 -7.04 -17.02
CA VAL A 122 -4.43 -7.08 -18.46
C VAL A 122 -5.65 -6.61 -19.24
N ILE A 123 -5.51 -5.49 -19.93
CA ILE A 123 -6.59 -4.92 -20.74
C ILE A 123 -6.36 -5.20 -22.24
N VAL A 124 -7.43 -5.49 -22.95
CA VAL A 124 -7.42 -5.71 -24.40
C VAL A 124 -8.46 -4.82 -25.06
N ASN A 125 -8.41 -4.71 -26.41
CA ASN A 125 -9.41 -3.96 -27.15
C ASN A 125 -10.80 -4.60 -27.01
N ASN A 126 -11.86 -3.79 -26.94
CA ASN A 126 -13.25 -4.24 -26.79
C ASN A 126 -13.74 -5.14 -27.95
N ASN A 127 -13.06 -5.15 -29.10
CA ASN A 127 -13.35 -6.06 -30.22
C ASN A 127 -12.67 -7.44 -30.06
N ASN A 128 -11.88 -7.64 -29.01
CA ASN A 128 -11.30 -8.93 -28.68
C ASN A 128 -12.35 -9.82 -28.01
N SER A 129 -12.48 -11.07 -28.46
CA SER A 129 -13.46 -12.04 -27.95
C SER A 129 -13.02 -12.80 -26.71
N ILE A 130 -11.81 -12.51 -26.20
CA ILE A 130 -11.25 -13.22 -25.06
C ILE A 130 -11.83 -12.66 -23.76
N ASP A 131 -12.44 -13.55 -22.96
CA ASP A 131 -13.03 -13.19 -21.66
C ASP A 131 -12.02 -13.27 -20.50
N GLY A 132 -10.89 -13.94 -20.68
CA GLY A 132 -9.85 -14.06 -19.65
C GLY A 132 -8.60 -14.81 -20.16
N LEU A 133 -7.52 -14.67 -19.41
CA LEU A 133 -6.25 -15.32 -19.66
C LEU A 133 -5.71 -15.95 -18.38
N THR A 134 -5.08 -17.11 -18.51
CA THR A 134 -4.27 -17.68 -17.41
C THR A 134 -2.93 -16.95 -17.32
N LEU A 135 -2.26 -17.07 -16.18
CA LEU A 135 -0.91 -16.49 -16.00
C LEU A 135 0.10 -17.05 -17.01
N ASP A 136 0.00 -18.34 -17.36
CA ASP A 136 0.88 -18.95 -18.35
C ASP A 136 0.62 -18.43 -19.76
N GLN A 137 -0.65 -18.16 -20.11
CA GLN A 137 -1.00 -17.51 -21.37
C GLN A 137 -0.47 -16.07 -21.45
N VAL A 138 -0.64 -15.28 -20.36
CA VAL A 138 -0.06 -13.94 -20.27
C VAL A 138 1.46 -14.01 -20.45
N LYS A 139 2.13 -14.93 -19.75
CA LYS A 139 3.57 -15.13 -19.86
C LYS A 139 3.99 -15.47 -21.30
N GLY A 140 3.29 -16.39 -21.97
CA GLY A 140 3.56 -16.78 -23.34
C GLY A 140 3.44 -15.62 -24.33
N ILE A 141 2.43 -14.74 -24.14
CA ILE A 141 2.25 -13.53 -24.95
C ILE A 141 3.45 -12.58 -24.78
N TYR A 142 3.86 -12.30 -23.54
CA TYR A 142 4.97 -11.37 -23.27
C TYR A 142 6.34 -11.93 -23.69
N LEU A 143 6.51 -13.25 -23.72
CA LEU A 143 7.73 -13.90 -24.22
C LEU A 143 7.74 -14.03 -25.76
N GLY A 144 6.60 -13.82 -26.43
CA GLY A 144 6.45 -13.98 -27.87
C GLY A 144 6.27 -15.43 -28.30
N ASP A 145 5.97 -16.34 -27.38
CA ASP A 145 5.64 -17.75 -27.69
C ASP A 145 4.22 -17.86 -28.27
N THR A 146 3.34 -16.93 -27.91
CA THR A 146 1.96 -16.80 -28.40
C THR A 146 1.85 -15.46 -29.12
N ILE A 147 1.58 -15.49 -30.43
CA ILE A 147 1.54 -14.31 -31.29
C ILE A 147 0.16 -14.00 -31.88
N SER A 148 -0.81 -14.89 -31.66
CA SER A 148 -2.18 -14.73 -32.14
C SER A 148 -3.18 -15.02 -31.04
N TRP A 149 -4.25 -14.23 -30.98
CA TRP A 149 -5.35 -14.43 -30.03
C TRP A 149 -6.06 -15.77 -30.20
N SER A 150 -6.08 -16.31 -31.40
CA SER A 150 -6.64 -17.66 -31.67
C SER A 150 -5.87 -18.82 -31.03
N GLU A 151 -4.70 -18.55 -30.47
CA GLU A 151 -3.89 -19.55 -29.75
C GLU A 151 -4.22 -19.64 -28.27
N VAL A 152 -5.05 -18.71 -27.76
CA VAL A 152 -5.44 -18.58 -26.35
C VAL A 152 -6.95 -18.65 -26.11
N GLU A 153 -7.73 -18.88 -27.18
CA GLU A 153 -9.17 -19.13 -27.12
C GLU A 153 -9.52 -20.49 -26.50
#